data_97050c71c670aeb95700dd9c31805441
#
_entry.id   97050c71c670aeb95700dd9c31805441
#
_cell.length_a   1.000
_cell.length_b   1.000
_cell.length_c   1.000
_cell.angle_alpha   90.00
_cell.angle_beta   90.00
_cell.angle_gamma   90.00
#
_symmetry.space_group_name_H-M   'P 1'
#
loop_
_entity.id
_entity.type
_entity.pdbx_description
1 polymer ?
#
loop_
_entity_poly.entity_id
_entity_poly.type
_entity_poly.pdbx_seq_one_letter_code
_entity_poly.pdbx_strand_id
1 'polypeptide(L)'
;MEARWLDQARLREVALAHRVCPYYLGQELARWCDLAVGDYNYYFDLGAMLHGLAQVNQWRVAVLVDEAHNLVERGRRMYSAELDQGDFLGVRKTAPEALRKPLERIQRAWNELAKTQADDYQAYDEPPQKLLLALQNAVAAINDLLAEQPQALEPALQEFYFAILQFGRLAELFGEHSLFDIEKRPGRNGRSLARLCLRNVVPAAFLAERFAASRSTVLFSATLGPRDYYADLLGLPAGTPWLEVDSPFSAEQLEVHIQRRVSTRYAQRQASLAPIAAILGEQFRQRPGNYLAFFSSFDYLQQALDVFRQAYPWVPCWSQTPRMDEAERRGFLERFVAGGEGIGFAVLGGAFGEGIDLPGERLIGAFIATLGLPQVNPVNEQIRLRMQRLFGDGYDYTYLYPGLQKVVQAAGRVIRSRSDRGVVHLIDDRFAQAKVRRLLPGWWQLR
;
A
#
# COMPACT_ATOMS: atom_id res chain seq x y z
N MET A 1 20.53 -34.44 -4.92
CA MET A 1 19.82 -33.36 -5.64
C MET A 1 20.82 -32.71 -6.63
N GLU A 2 20.70 -33.05 -7.92
CA GLU A 2 21.67 -32.60 -8.95
C GLU A 2 21.30 -31.25 -9.59
N ALA A 3 20.22 -30.62 -9.18
CA ALA A 3 19.80 -29.35 -9.75
C ALA A 3 20.59 -28.20 -9.12
N ARG A 4 21.42 -27.51 -9.90
CA ARG A 4 22.16 -26.30 -9.52
C ARG A 4 21.27 -25.08 -9.26
N TRP A 5 20.03 -25.10 -9.75
CA TRP A 5 19.05 -24.01 -9.64
C TRP A 5 17.69 -24.56 -9.29
N LEU A 6 17.04 -23.96 -8.28
CA LEU A 6 15.66 -24.20 -7.88
C LEU A 6 14.91 -22.86 -7.97
N ASP A 7 14.39 -22.56 -9.14
CA ASP A 7 13.42 -21.48 -9.30
C ASP A 7 12.04 -21.91 -8.77
N GLN A 8 11.08 -20.99 -8.77
CA GLN A 8 9.74 -21.23 -8.26
C GLN A 8 9.04 -22.41 -8.98
N ALA A 9 9.21 -22.52 -10.30
CA ALA A 9 8.59 -23.57 -11.08
C ALA A 9 9.19 -24.95 -10.73
N ARG A 10 10.50 -25.04 -10.65
CA ARG A 10 11.22 -26.28 -10.29
C ARG A 10 10.98 -26.68 -8.84
N LEU A 11 10.95 -25.73 -7.91
CA LEU A 11 10.60 -25.99 -6.52
C LEU A 11 9.19 -26.61 -6.42
N ARG A 12 8.21 -26.03 -7.16
CA ARG A 12 6.84 -26.55 -7.20
C ARG A 12 6.79 -27.96 -7.80
N GLU A 13 7.50 -28.22 -8.88
CA GLU A 13 7.60 -29.55 -9.51
C GLU A 13 8.12 -30.60 -8.52
N VAL A 14 9.25 -30.31 -7.85
CA VAL A 14 9.84 -31.19 -6.84
C VAL A 14 8.89 -31.43 -5.69
N ALA A 15 8.28 -30.37 -5.18
CA ALA A 15 7.33 -30.47 -4.06
C ALA A 15 6.14 -31.38 -4.41
N LEU A 16 5.55 -31.21 -5.59
CA LEU A 16 4.43 -32.03 -6.06
C LEU A 16 4.84 -33.49 -6.29
N ALA A 17 6.02 -33.71 -6.86
CA ALA A 17 6.55 -35.08 -7.05
C ALA A 17 6.72 -35.84 -5.72
N HIS A 18 7.08 -35.14 -4.65
CA HIS A 18 7.25 -35.71 -3.30
C HIS A 18 6.03 -35.50 -2.39
N ARG A 19 4.90 -34.96 -2.91
CA ARG A 19 3.66 -34.73 -2.16
C ARG A 19 3.85 -33.86 -0.91
N VAL A 20 4.74 -32.89 -0.99
CA VAL A 20 4.96 -31.88 0.06
C VAL A 20 4.47 -30.51 -0.42
N CYS A 21 4.12 -29.63 0.53
CA CYS A 21 3.70 -28.27 0.21
C CYS A 21 4.89 -27.47 -0.33
N PRO A 22 4.79 -26.83 -1.52
CA PRO A 22 5.88 -26.02 -2.08
C PRO A 22 6.30 -24.87 -1.15
N TYR A 23 5.37 -24.28 -0.44
CA TYR A 23 5.64 -23.22 0.52
C TYR A 23 6.55 -23.71 1.66
N TYR A 24 6.19 -24.81 2.31
CA TYR A 24 7.00 -25.38 3.38
C TYR A 24 8.35 -25.91 2.89
N LEU A 25 8.40 -26.47 1.68
CA LEU A 25 9.67 -26.88 1.07
C LEU A 25 10.61 -25.69 0.87
N GLY A 26 10.08 -24.54 0.39
CA GLY A 26 10.85 -23.31 0.25
C GLY A 26 11.38 -22.76 1.58
N GLN A 27 10.57 -22.83 2.62
CA GLN A 27 10.96 -22.44 3.97
C GLN A 27 12.06 -23.35 4.55
N GLU A 28 11.93 -24.65 4.35
CA GLU A 28 12.93 -25.62 4.81
C GLU A 28 14.27 -25.46 4.08
N LEU A 29 14.23 -25.13 2.79
CA LEU A 29 15.43 -24.81 2.01
C LEU A 29 16.15 -23.54 2.53
N ALA A 30 15.42 -22.59 3.08
CA ALA A 30 16.02 -21.38 3.67
C ALA A 30 17.02 -21.67 4.81
N ARG A 31 16.89 -22.85 5.47
CA ARG A 31 17.86 -23.31 6.49
C ARG A 31 19.25 -23.63 5.95
N TRP A 32 19.35 -23.83 4.65
CA TRP A 32 20.58 -24.24 3.96
C TRP A 32 21.14 -23.10 3.09
N CYS A 33 20.54 -21.91 3.17
CA CYS A 33 20.94 -20.76 2.39
C CYS A 33 21.66 -19.72 3.25
N ASP A 34 22.73 -19.15 2.73
CA ASP A 34 23.44 -18.03 3.35
C ASP A 34 22.71 -16.70 3.12
N LEU A 35 21.89 -16.61 2.06
CA LEU A 35 21.12 -15.46 1.67
C LEU A 35 19.69 -15.88 1.28
N ALA A 36 18.70 -15.23 1.87
CA ALA A 36 17.28 -15.35 1.46
C ALA A 36 16.80 -14.00 0.97
N VAL A 37 16.18 -13.97 -0.22
CA VAL A 37 15.52 -12.78 -0.81
C VAL A 37 14.03 -13.05 -0.88
N GLY A 38 13.22 -12.15 -0.34
CA GLY A 38 11.79 -12.34 -0.28
C GLY A 38 11.02 -11.06 0.02
N ASP A 39 9.68 -11.16 0.03
CA ASP A 39 8.80 -10.07 0.44
C ASP A 39 8.91 -9.82 1.96
N TYR A 40 8.55 -8.62 2.40
CA TYR A 40 8.57 -8.20 3.80
C TYR A 40 7.84 -9.16 4.74
N ASN A 41 6.73 -9.76 4.28
CA ASN A 41 5.91 -10.66 5.08
C ASN A 41 6.69 -11.87 5.60
N TYR A 42 7.70 -12.35 4.85
CA TYR A 42 8.51 -13.49 5.29
C TYR A 42 9.33 -13.24 6.56
N TYR A 43 9.63 -11.97 6.87
CA TYR A 43 10.39 -11.62 8.07
C TYR A 43 9.60 -10.78 9.08
N PHE A 44 8.74 -9.86 8.61
CA PHE A 44 8.10 -8.86 9.47
C PHE A 44 6.69 -9.23 9.92
N ASP A 45 5.95 -10.10 9.23
CA ASP A 45 4.61 -10.51 9.64
C ASP A 45 4.58 -11.16 11.04
N LEU A 46 3.43 -11.16 11.70
CA LEU A 46 3.25 -11.84 13.00
C LEU A 46 3.55 -13.33 12.93
N GLY A 47 3.16 -13.98 11.85
CA GLY A 47 3.41 -15.39 11.57
C GLY A 47 4.65 -15.66 10.72
N ALA A 48 5.56 -14.68 10.59
CA ALA A 48 6.72 -14.76 9.70
C ALA A 48 7.65 -15.94 10.02
N MET A 49 7.69 -16.92 9.12
CA MET A 49 8.42 -18.15 9.35
C MET A 49 9.94 -17.95 9.33
N LEU A 50 10.48 -17.09 8.48
CA LEU A 50 11.92 -16.79 8.48
C LEU A 50 12.37 -16.17 9.81
N HIS A 51 11.56 -15.26 10.37
CA HIS A 51 11.83 -14.73 11.70
C HIS A 51 11.75 -15.83 12.77
N GLY A 52 10.71 -16.67 12.74
CA GLY A 52 10.56 -17.79 13.66
C GLY A 52 11.72 -18.77 13.57
N LEU A 53 12.14 -19.15 12.35
CA LEU A 53 13.33 -19.98 12.13
C LEU A 53 14.61 -19.35 12.67
N ALA A 54 14.79 -18.03 12.46
CA ALA A 54 15.94 -17.31 12.98
C ALA A 54 16.00 -17.34 14.50
N GLN A 55 14.85 -17.20 15.19
CA GLN A 55 14.76 -17.28 16.64
C GLN A 55 15.08 -18.68 17.17
N VAL A 56 14.38 -19.69 16.62
CA VAL A 56 14.55 -21.09 17.06
C VAL A 56 15.98 -21.61 16.84
N ASN A 57 16.59 -21.26 15.70
CA ASN A 57 17.94 -21.69 15.36
C ASN A 57 19.03 -20.72 15.83
N GLN A 58 18.68 -19.65 16.53
CA GLN A 58 19.61 -18.62 17.02
C GLN A 58 20.51 -18.02 15.91
N TRP A 59 19.93 -17.78 14.75
CA TRP A 59 20.68 -17.24 13.61
C TRP A 59 21.07 -15.79 13.84
N ARG A 60 22.27 -15.44 13.41
CA ARG A 60 22.74 -14.04 13.38
C ARG A 60 22.38 -13.42 12.04
N VAL A 61 21.15 -12.93 11.92
CA VAL A 61 20.59 -12.41 10.66
C VAL A 61 20.93 -10.93 10.50
N ALA A 62 21.47 -10.56 9.34
CA ALA A 62 21.51 -9.17 8.86
C ALA A 62 20.34 -8.98 7.90
N VAL A 63 19.49 -7.99 8.16
CA VAL A 63 18.30 -7.69 7.37
C VAL A 63 18.54 -6.45 6.51
N LEU A 64 18.40 -6.59 5.19
CA LEU A 64 18.49 -5.50 4.23
C LEU A 64 17.08 -5.25 3.69
N VAL A 65 16.55 -4.06 3.93
CA VAL A 65 15.16 -3.70 3.54
C VAL A 65 15.24 -2.68 2.40
N ASP A 66 15.04 -3.18 1.19
CA ASP A 66 14.93 -2.34 0.01
C ASP A 66 13.56 -1.68 -0.08
N GLU A 67 13.48 -0.52 -0.71
CA GLU A 67 12.27 0.30 -0.79
C GLU A 67 11.59 0.47 0.59
N ALA A 68 12.40 0.71 1.62
CA ALA A 68 11.99 0.72 3.02
C ALA A 68 10.88 1.73 3.33
N HIS A 69 10.66 2.72 2.46
CA HIS A 69 9.54 3.63 2.53
C HIS A 69 8.17 2.91 2.49
N ASN A 70 8.09 1.73 1.86
CA ASN A 70 6.89 0.91 1.81
C ASN A 70 6.62 0.16 3.12
N LEU A 71 7.60 0.04 4.01
CA LEU A 71 7.46 -0.76 5.21
C LEU A 71 6.39 -0.21 6.17
N VAL A 72 6.13 1.09 6.17
CA VAL A 72 5.03 1.70 6.96
C VAL A 72 3.67 1.14 6.52
N GLU A 73 3.35 1.23 5.23
CA GLU A 73 2.07 0.75 4.70
C GLU A 73 1.97 -0.79 4.75
N ARG A 74 3.07 -1.49 4.49
CA ARG A 74 3.15 -2.94 4.64
C ARG A 74 2.95 -3.37 6.09
N GLY A 75 3.60 -2.70 7.05
CA GLY A 75 3.41 -2.95 8.47
C GLY A 75 1.96 -2.71 8.91
N ARG A 76 1.37 -1.59 8.51
CA ARG A 76 -0.05 -1.33 8.76
C ARG A 76 -0.95 -2.47 8.28
N ARG A 77 -0.72 -3.00 7.07
CA ARG A 77 -1.51 -4.12 6.52
C ARG A 77 -1.25 -5.44 7.25
N MET A 78 0.01 -5.78 7.51
CA MET A 78 0.38 -7.02 8.20
C MET A 78 -0.23 -7.11 9.60
N TYR A 79 -0.35 -5.97 10.28
CA TYR A 79 -0.84 -5.89 11.65
C TYR A 79 -2.28 -5.37 11.76
N SER A 80 -3.05 -5.51 10.70
CA SER A 80 -4.49 -5.22 10.66
C SER A 80 -5.29 -6.48 10.35
N ALA A 81 -6.53 -6.52 10.84
CA ALA A 81 -7.47 -7.58 10.50
C ALA A 81 -8.85 -6.99 10.27
N GLU A 82 -9.61 -7.61 9.36
CA GLU A 82 -10.98 -7.23 9.10
C GLU A 82 -11.90 -8.45 9.07
N LEU A 83 -13.15 -8.27 9.49
CA LEU A 83 -14.21 -9.25 9.40
C LEU A 83 -15.40 -8.62 8.68
N ASP A 84 -15.85 -9.23 7.58
CA ASP A 84 -17.03 -8.80 6.83
C ASP A 84 -18.25 -9.63 7.18
N GLN A 85 -19.36 -8.97 7.53
CA GLN A 85 -20.58 -9.66 7.92
C GLN A 85 -21.22 -10.42 6.78
N GLY A 86 -21.04 -9.99 5.54
CA GLY A 86 -21.56 -10.69 4.36
C GLY A 86 -20.88 -12.05 4.16
N ASP A 87 -19.57 -12.09 4.28
CA ASP A 87 -18.77 -13.32 4.19
C ASP A 87 -19.13 -14.28 5.33
N PHE A 88 -19.20 -13.74 6.56
CA PHE A 88 -19.63 -14.50 7.73
C PHE A 88 -21.03 -15.14 7.55
N LEU A 89 -22.00 -14.41 6.99
CA LEU A 89 -23.34 -14.96 6.70
C LEU A 89 -23.31 -16.06 5.63
N GLY A 90 -22.35 -15.99 4.70
CA GLY A 90 -22.06 -17.07 3.75
C GLY A 90 -21.62 -18.35 4.46
N VAL A 91 -20.57 -18.23 5.27
CA VAL A 91 -20.02 -19.33 6.08
C VAL A 91 -21.08 -19.98 6.98
N ARG A 92 -21.90 -19.17 7.64
CA ARG A 92 -22.95 -19.65 8.56
C ARG A 92 -24.00 -20.53 7.86
N LYS A 93 -24.23 -20.35 6.56
CA LYS A 93 -25.21 -21.15 5.81
C LYS A 93 -24.72 -22.57 5.50
N THR A 94 -23.43 -22.73 5.30
CA THR A 94 -22.80 -23.98 4.88
C THR A 94 -22.08 -24.70 6.00
N ALA A 95 -21.89 -24.04 7.16
CA ALA A 95 -21.17 -24.61 8.27
C ALA A 95 -21.81 -25.87 8.85
N PRO A 96 -21.02 -26.85 9.33
CA PRO A 96 -21.50 -28.03 10.02
C PRO A 96 -22.39 -27.73 11.23
N GLU A 97 -23.34 -28.62 11.55
CA GLU A 97 -24.30 -28.45 12.64
C GLU A 97 -23.61 -28.23 14.00
N ALA A 98 -22.45 -28.85 14.23
CA ALA A 98 -21.65 -28.68 15.44
C ALA A 98 -21.25 -27.20 15.69
N LEU A 99 -21.07 -26.42 14.64
CA LEU A 99 -20.68 -25.01 14.71
C LEU A 99 -21.86 -24.03 14.77
N ARG A 100 -23.09 -24.50 14.63
CA ARG A 100 -24.27 -23.65 14.58
C ARG A 100 -24.41 -22.72 15.78
N LYS A 101 -24.32 -23.26 16.99
CA LYS A 101 -24.44 -22.47 18.23
C LYS A 101 -23.33 -21.42 18.41
N PRO A 102 -22.04 -21.77 18.22
CA PRO A 102 -20.96 -20.77 18.22
C PRO A 102 -21.17 -19.64 17.20
N LEU A 103 -21.52 -19.97 15.97
CA LEU A 103 -21.74 -18.98 14.92
C LEU A 103 -22.99 -18.10 15.18
N GLU A 104 -24.06 -18.63 15.80
CA GLU A 104 -25.19 -17.84 16.25
C GLU A 104 -24.83 -16.83 17.32
N ARG A 105 -23.90 -17.14 18.23
CA ARG A 105 -23.40 -16.19 19.23
C ARG A 105 -22.64 -15.03 18.57
N ILE A 106 -21.80 -15.32 17.60
CA ILE A 106 -21.12 -14.27 16.79
C ILE A 106 -22.17 -13.37 16.13
N GLN A 107 -23.19 -13.96 15.46
CA GLN A 107 -24.23 -13.20 14.78
C GLN A 107 -24.99 -12.27 15.75
N ARG A 108 -25.30 -12.72 16.95
CA ARG A 108 -25.99 -11.88 17.96
C ARG A 108 -25.12 -10.72 18.41
N ALA A 109 -23.85 -10.98 18.75
CA ALA A 109 -22.92 -9.96 19.16
C ALA A 109 -22.69 -8.92 18.05
N TRP A 110 -22.55 -9.36 16.80
CA TRP A 110 -22.40 -8.47 15.64
C TRP A 110 -23.63 -7.60 15.40
N ASN A 111 -24.82 -8.21 15.43
CA ASN A 111 -26.07 -7.47 15.25
C ASN A 111 -26.31 -6.45 16.38
N GLU A 112 -25.91 -6.76 17.62
CA GLU A 112 -25.98 -5.83 18.75
C GLU A 112 -25.12 -4.59 18.47
N LEU A 113 -23.86 -4.79 18.04
CA LEU A 113 -22.96 -3.71 17.67
C LEU A 113 -23.50 -2.86 16.52
N ALA A 114 -23.99 -3.50 15.46
CA ALA A 114 -24.52 -2.79 14.30
C ALA A 114 -25.78 -1.95 14.64
N LYS A 115 -26.58 -2.38 15.63
CA LYS A 115 -27.78 -1.65 16.08
C LYS A 115 -27.45 -0.45 16.95
N THR A 116 -26.41 -0.53 17.78
CA THR A 116 -26.00 0.56 18.68
C THR A 116 -25.30 1.70 17.95
N GLN A 117 -24.73 1.43 16.80
CA GLN A 117 -24.08 2.44 15.95
C GLN A 117 -25.12 3.23 15.15
N ALA A 118 -25.12 4.56 15.28
CA ALA A 118 -26.02 5.44 14.51
C ALA A 118 -25.49 5.69 13.09
N ASP A 119 -24.24 6.05 12.96
CA ASP A 119 -23.63 6.46 11.68
C ASP A 119 -23.13 5.26 10.85
N ASP A 120 -22.87 5.51 9.57
CA ASP A 120 -22.31 4.49 8.68
C ASP A 120 -20.86 4.14 9.02
N TYR A 121 -20.14 5.02 9.71
CA TYR A 121 -18.78 4.80 10.19
C TYR A 121 -18.65 5.29 11.64
N GLN A 122 -18.05 4.46 12.48
CA GLN A 122 -17.72 4.83 13.86
C GLN A 122 -16.42 4.15 14.30
N ALA A 123 -15.53 4.93 14.92
CA ALA A 123 -14.37 4.41 15.62
C ALA A 123 -14.67 4.23 17.12
N TYR A 124 -14.03 3.25 17.74
CA TYR A 124 -14.19 2.90 19.14
C TYR A 124 -12.82 2.83 19.81
N ASP A 125 -12.80 3.13 21.10
CA ASP A 125 -11.56 3.12 21.89
C ASP A 125 -11.01 1.72 22.10
N GLU A 126 -11.89 0.70 22.15
CA GLU A 126 -11.54 -0.70 22.38
C GLU A 126 -12.40 -1.64 21.54
N PRO A 127 -11.88 -2.83 21.17
CA PRO A 127 -12.67 -3.89 20.56
C PRO A 127 -13.74 -4.42 21.53
N PRO A 128 -14.95 -4.74 21.03
CA PRO A 128 -16.08 -5.15 21.89
C PRO A 128 -15.88 -6.54 22.47
N GLN A 129 -15.79 -6.65 23.80
CA GLN A 129 -15.50 -7.87 24.54
C GLN A 129 -16.47 -9.02 24.25
N LYS A 130 -17.78 -8.72 24.12
CA LYS A 130 -18.78 -9.75 23.78
C LYS A 130 -18.50 -10.44 22.45
N LEU A 131 -18.07 -9.67 21.46
CA LEU A 131 -17.73 -10.21 20.16
C LEU A 131 -16.45 -11.05 20.24
N LEU A 132 -15.41 -10.53 20.90
CA LEU A 132 -14.14 -11.27 21.06
C LEU A 132 -14.37 -12.62 21.74
N LEU A 133 -15.16 -12.66 22.82
CA LEU A 133 -15.52 -13.92 23.48
C LEU A 133 -16.30 -14.87 22.55
N ALA A 134 -17.21 -14.35 21.72
CA ALA A 134 -17.95 -15.18 20.77
C ALA A 134 -17.02 -15.75 19.68
N LEU A 135 -16.03 -14.95 19.20
CA LEU A 135 -15.01 -15.41 18.24
C LEU A 135 -14.11 -16.49 18.85
N GLN A 136 -13.63 -16.31 20.09
CA GLN A 136 -12.81 -17.28 20.81
C GLN A 136 -13.55 -18.61 20.99
N ASN A 137 -14.83 -18.56 21.37
CA ASN A 137 -15.65 -19.77 21.49
C ASN A 137 -15.86 -20.49 20.15
N ALA A 138 -15.95 -19.74 19.05
CA ALA A 138 -16.04 -20.33 17.72
C ALA A 138 -14.70 -20.98 17.29
N VAL A 139 -13.57 -20.34 17.58
CA VAL A 139 -12.24 -20.92 17.37
C VAL A 139 -12.10 -22.24 18.11
N ALA A 140 -12.48 -22.29 19.41
CA ALA A 140 -12.44 -23.52 20.19
C ALA A 140 -13.29 -24.64 19.56
N ALA A 141 -14.54 -24.32 19.18
CA ALA A 141 -15.42 -25.30 18.55
C ALA A 141 -14.92 -25.77 17.17
N ILE A 142 -14.26 -24.91 16.40
CA ILE A 142 -13.64 -25.32 15.13
C ILE A 142 -12.44 -26.23 15.39
N ASN A 143 -11.62 -25.93 16.41
CA ASN A 143 -10.50 -26.81 16.80
C ASN A 143 -10.98 -28.20 17.23
N ASP A 144 -12.06 -28.29 18.02
CA ASP A 144 -12.65 -29.56 18.42
C ASP A 144 -13.13 -30.34 17.18
N LEU A 145 -13.80 -29.68 16.25
CA LEU A 145 -14.22 -30.32 14.99
C LEU A 145 -13.03 -30.80 14.16
N LEU A 146 -11.95 -30.02 14.06
CA LEU A 146 -10.73 -30.42 13.32
C LEU A 146 -10.00 -31.59 13.99
N ALA A 147 -10.03 -31.68 15.32
CA ALA A 147 -9.45 -32.80 16.05
C ALA A 147 -10.19 -34.13 15.73
N GLU A 148 -11.52 -34.07 15.57
CA GLU A 148 -12.34 -35.22 15.20
C GLU A 148 -12.32 -35.51 13.68
N GLN A 149 -12.32 -34.49 12.86
CA GLN A 149 -12.44 -34.55 11.41
C GLN A 149 -11.46 -33.55 10.72
N PRO A 150 -10.18 -33.91 10.54
CA PRO A 150 -9.16 -33.00 10.00
C PRO A 150 -9.45 -32.40 8.61
N GLN A 151 -10.34 -33.01 7.82
CA GLN A 151 -10.71 -32.59 6.49
C GLN A 151 -12.09 -31.89 6.43
N ALA A 152 -12.71 -31.57 7.57
CA ALA A 152 -14.08 -31.06 7.65
C ALA A 152 -14.27 -29.61 7.24
N LEU A 153 -13.20 -28.84 7.02
CA LEU A 153 -13.31 -27.43 6.68
C LEU A 153 -13.44 -27.20 5.18
N GLU A 154 -14.60 -26.71 4.77
CA GLU A 154 -14.75 -26.10 3.44
C GLU A 154 -13.91 -24.80 3.34
N PRO A 155 -13.47 -24.40 2.14
CA PRO A 155 -12.59 -23.25 1.94
C PRO A 155 -13.08 -21.96 2.61
N ALA A 156 -14.36 -21.64 2.50
CA ALA A 156 -14.92 -20.43 3.10
C ALA A 156 -14.89 -20.47 4.64
N LEU A 157 -15.14 -21.62 5.25
CA LEU A 157 -15.03 -21.81 6.71
C LEU A 157 -13.57 -21.73 7.16
N GLN A 158 -12.64 -22.27 6.37
CA GLN A 158 -11.22 -22.21 6.65
C GLN A 158 -10.70 -20.76 6.59
N GLU A 159 -11.07 -19.99 5.57
CA GLU A 159 -10.72 -18.56 5.47
C GLU A 159 -11.26 -17.79 6.66
N PHE A 160 -12.52 -18.00 7.02
CA PHE A 160 -13.13 -17.38 8.20
C PHE A 160 -12.41 -17.78 9.49
N TYR A 161 -12.04 -19.03 9.66
CA TYR A 161 -11.29 -19.51 10.82
C TYR A 161 -9.95 -18.78 10.97
N PHE A 162 -9.18 -18.65 9.91
CA PHE A 162 -7.92 -17.89 9.94
C PHE A 162 -8.14 -16.40 10.19
N ALA A 163 -9.21 -15.82 9.61
CA ALA A 163 -9.54 -14.42 9.84
C ALA A 163 -9.87 -14.12 11.30
N ILE A 164 -10.66 -14.99 11.97
CA ILE A 164 -11.00 -14.80 13.39
C ILE A 164 -9.81 -15.09 14.32
N LEU A 165 -8.92 -16.01 13.97
CA LEU A 165 -7.65 -16.21 14.68
C LEU A 165 -6.76 -14.98 14.63
N GLN A 166 -6.56 -14.41 13.45
CA GLN A 166 -5.77 -13.19 13.28
C GLN A 166 -6.41 -12.02 14.00
N PHE A 167 -7.74 -11.86 13.88
CA PHE A 167 -8.47 -10.80 14.55
C PHE A 167 -8.34 -10.91 16.07
N GLY A 168 -8.49 -12.11 16.65
CA GLY A 168 -8.32 -12.37 18.06
C GLY A 168 -6.91 -12.03 18.55
N ARG A 169 -5.90 -12.50 17.84
CA ARG A 169 -4.49 -12.22 18.17
C ARG A 169 -4.15 -10.72 18.14
N LEU A 170 -4.66 -9.99 17.16
CA LEU A 170 -4.46 -8.54 17.09
C LEU A 170 -5.28 -7.78 18.14
N ALA A 171 -6.45 -8.30 18.53
CA ALA A 171 -7.23 -7.72 19.61
C ALA A 171 -6.54 -7.86 20.99
N GLU A 172 -5.80 -8.94 21.23
CA GLU A 172 -4.97 -9.11 22.44
C GLU A 172 -3.79 -8.12 22.48
N LEU A 173 -3.30 -7.71 21.32
CA LEU A 173 -2.19 -6.74 21.16
C LEU A 173 -2.70 -5.30 20.95
N PHE A 174 -3.99 -5.06 21.13
CA PHE A 174 -4.59 -3.74 20.91
C PHE A 174 -4.03 -2.69 21.87
N GLY A 175 -3.69 -1.51 21.35
CA GLY A 175 -3.12 -0.42 22.13
C GLY A 175 -3.19 0.92 21.39
N GLU A 176 -2.40 1.90 21.82
CA GLU A 176 -2.37 3.24 21.22
C GLU A 176 -2.00 3.25 19.72
N HIS A 177 -1.28 2.24 19.27
CA HIS A 177 -0.90 2.00 17.88
C HIS A 177 -2.05 1.45 17.03
N SER A 178 -3.21 1.17 17.64
CA SER A 178 -4.34 0.51 17.00
C SER A 178 -5.58 1.40 16.95
N LEU A 179 -6.47 1.08 16.03
CA LEU A 179 -7.80 1.66 15.88
C LEU A 179 -8.80 0.52 15.66
N PHE A 180 -9.90 0.49 16.38
CA PHE A 180 -11.03 -0.36 16.08
C PHE A 180 -12.14 0.48 15.47
N ASP A 181 -12.63 0.09 14.29
CA ASP A 181 -13.72 0.78 13.63
C ASP A 181 -14.74 -0.17 13.01
N ILE A 182 -15.95 0.34 12.84
CA ILE A 182 -17.06 -0.35 12.20
C ILE A 182 -17.59 0.51 11.05
N GLU A 183 -17.61 -0.06 9.87
CA GLU A 183 -18.17 0.53 8.65
C GLU A 183 -19.45 -0.23 8.26
N LYS A 184 -20.57 0.48 8.14
CA LYS A 184 -21.81 -0.07 7.61
C LYS A 184 -21.85 0.07 6.09
N ARG A 185 -22.31 -0.97 5.42
CA ARG A 185 -22.44 -1.01 3.98
C ARG A 185 -23.84 -1.47 3.58
N PRO A 186 -24.41 -0.97 2.49
CA PRO A 186 -25.66 -1.49 1.97
C PRO A 186 -25.47 -2.95 1.55
N GLY A 187 -26.23 -3.84 2.16
CA GLY A 187 -26.28 -5.25 1.78
C GLY A 187 -27.37 -5.53 0.75
N ARG A 188 -27.35 -6.73 0.19
CA ARG A 188 -28.44 -7.22 -0.67
C ARG A 188 -29.75 -7.21 0.14
N ASN A 189 -30.87 -6.79 -0.45
CA ASN A 189 -32.19 -6.68 0.18
C ASN A 189 -32.36 -5.53 1.20
N GLY A 190 -31.63 -4.43 1.07
CA GLY A 190 -31.81 -3.23 1.91
C GLY A 190 -31.38 -3.39 3.38
N ARG A 191 -30.78 -4.51 3.75
CA ARG A 191 -30.17 -4.68 5.09
C ARG A 191 -28.78 -4.05 5.10
N SER A 192 -28.46 -3.30 6.16
CA SER A 192 -27.09 -2.85 6.39
C SER A 192 -26.24 -4.01 6.91
N LEU A 193 -25.06 -4.21 6.31
CA LEU A 193 -24.04 -5.14 6.75
C LEU A 193 -22.86 -4.36 7.35
N ALA A 194 -22.27 -4.86 8.41
CA ALA A 194 -21.17 -4.22 9.10
C ALA A 194 -19.84 -4.91 8.75
N ARG A 195 -18.81 -4.12 8.48
CA ARG A 195 -17.43 -4.54 8.46
C ARG A 195 -16.74 -4.07 9.74
N LEU A 196 -16.05 -4.96 10.40
CA LEU A 196 -15.28 -4.70 11.61
C LEU A 196 -13.80 -4.67 11.24
N CYS A 197 -13.09 -3.64 11.66
CA CYS A 197 -11.68 -3.50 11.36
C CYS A 197 -10.86 -3.23 12.62
N LEU A 198 -9.85 -4.05 12.84
CA LEU A 198 -8.72 -3.75 13.71
C LEU A 198 -7.60 -3.22 12.82
N ARG A 199 -7.34 -1.92 12.89
CA ARG A 199 -6.31 -1.27 12.08
C ARG A 199 -5.09 -1.00 12.91
N ASN A 200 -3.94 -1.42 12.43
CA ASN A 200 -2.69 -0.87 12.91
C ASN A 200 -2.45 0.48 12.22
N VAL A 201 -2.25 1.53 12.99
CA VAL A 201 -1.98 2.88 12.48
C VAL A 201 -0.52 3.28 12.67
N VAL A 202 0.16 2.68 13.65
CA VAL A 202 1.59 2.87 13.93
C VAL A 202 2.25 1.49 14.05
N PRO A 203 2.91 0.97 13.01
CA PRO A 203 3.49 -0.37 13.04
C PRO A 203 4.73 -0.50 13.94
N ALA A 204 5.21 0.59 14.51
CA ALA A 204 6.40 0.67 15.37
C ALA A 204 6.43 -0.40 16.47
N ALA A 205 5.31 -0.62 17.16
CA ALA A 205 5.24 -1.59 18.27
C ALA A 205 5.62 -3.02 17.85
N PHE A 206 5.28 -3.40 16.61
CA PHE A 206 5.58 -4.73 16.05
C PHE A 206 6.94 -4.79 15.36
N LEU A 207 7.29 -3.73 14.62
CA LEU A 207 8.53 -3.69 13.85
C LEU A 207 9.76 -3.55 14.74
N ALA A 208 9.67 -2.80 15.85
CA ALA A 208 10.77 -2.63 16.78
C ALA A 208 11.29 -3.98 17.33
N GLU A 209 10.40 -4.92 17.64
CA GLU A 209 10.79 -6.27 18.07
C GLU A 209 11.53 -7.04 16.96
N ARG A 210 11.09 -6.88 15.70
CA ARG A 210 11.74 -7.52 14.53
C ARG A 210 13.14 -6.95 14.29
N PHE A 211 13.31 -5.64 14.44
CA PHE A 211 14.62 -5.00 14.34
C PHE A 211 15.54 -5.44 15.48
N ALA A 212 15.05 -5.46 16.71
CA ALA A 212 15.81 -5.89 17.88
C ALA A 212 16.25 -7.36 17.80
N ALA A 213 15.45 -8.22 17.15
CA ALA A 213 15.78 -9.63 16.96
C ALA A 213 16.88 -9.87 15.92
N SER A 214 17.17 -8.91 15.04
CA SER A 214 18.23 -9.01 14.04
C SER A 214 19.61 -8.66 14.61
N ARG A 215 20.67 -9.18 14.01
CA ARG A 215 22.05 -8.74 14.31
C ARG A 215 22.28 -7.29 13.86
N SER A 216 21.70 -6.94 12.73
CA SER A 216 21.69 -5.60 12.15
C SER A 216 20.57 -5.48 11.14
N THR A 217 19.99 -4.28 11.03
CA THR A 217 19.03 -3.95 9.98
C THR A 217 19.47 -2.69 9.26
N VAL A 218 19.46 -2.73 7.93
CA VAL A 218 19.69 -1.56 7.08
C VAL A 218 18.43 -1.30 6.26
N LEU A 219 17.84 -0.13 6.46
CA LEU A 219 16.70 0.36 5.71
C LEU A 219 17.20 1.31 4.63
N PHE A 220 16.86 1.10 3.39
CA PHE A 220 17.28 2.00 2.31
C PHE A 220 16.19 2.21 1.27
N SER A 221 16.17 3.41 0.69
CA SER A 221 15.25 3.81 -0.37
C SER A 221 15.68 5.16 -0.95
N ALA A 222 15.29 5.42 -2.18
CA ALA A 222 15.45 6.74 -2.80
C ALA A 222 14.57 7.83 -2.16
N THR A 223 13.52 7.44 -1.42
CA THR A 223 12.49 8.35 -0.87
C THR A 223 12.24 8.14 0.63
N LEU A 224 13.28 7.80 1.39
CA LEU A 224 13.17 7.56 2.84
C LEU A 224 13.32 8.89 3.62
N GLY A 225 12.38 9.79 3.46
CA GLY A 225 12.36 11.07 4.15
C GLY A 225 10.94 11.61 4.30
N PRO A 226 10.66 12.42 5.33
CA PRO A 226 11.56 12.92 6.37
C PRO A 226 11.92 11.87 7.43
N ARG A 227 13.09 12.04 8.08
CA ARG A 227 13.63 11.10 9.06
C ARG A 227 12.65 10.78 10.19
N ASP A 228 12.12 11.81 10.83
CA ASP A 228 11.29 11.66 12.03
C ASP A 228 10.01 10.86 11.72
N TYR A 229 9.39 11.07 10.57
CA TYR A 229 8.24 10.29 10.11
C TYR A 229 8.51 8.78 10.06
N TYR A 230 9.66 8.38 9.49
CA TYR A 230 10.01 6.96 9.41
C TYR A 230 10.51 6.43 10.75
N ALA A 231 11.27 7.21 11.52
CA ALA A 231 11.74 6.82 12.83
C ALA A 231 10.57 6.50 13.78
N ASP A 232 9.57 7.38 13.80
CA ASP A 232 8.38 7.24 14.65
C ASP A 232 7.51 6.06 14.22
N LEU A 233 7.18 5.98 12.93
CA LEU A 233 6.26 4.95 12.44
C LEU A 233 6.88 3.55 12.36
N LEU A 234 8.19 3.44 12.16
CA LEU A 234 8.89 2.16 12.15
C LEU A 234 9.43 1.76 13.52
N GLY A 235 9.40 2.65 14.52
CA GLY A 235 9.92 2.39 15.85
C GLY A 235 11.44 2.22 15.87
N LEU A 236 12.15 3.07 15.13
CA LEU A 236 13.61 3.00 15.10
C LEU A 236 14.21 3.41 16.45
N PRO A 237 15.22 2.71 16.96
CA PRO A 237 15.89 3.06 18.19
C PRO A 237 16.44 4.48 18.19
N ALA A 238 16.43 5.15 19.35
CA ALA A 238 17.07 6.44 19.50
C ALA A 238 18.56 6.32 19.11
N GLY A 239 19.04 7.27 18.32
CA GLY A 239 20.43 7.26 17.83
C GLY A 239 20.68 6.35 16.62
N THR A 240 19.63 5.79 15.99
CA THR A 240 19.78 5.08 14.70
C THR A 240 20.52 5.99 13.71
N PRO A 241 21.66 5.54 13.13
CA PRO A 241 22.39 6.31 12.13
C PRO A 241 21.52 6.61 10.92
N TRP A 242 21.60 7.85 10.44
CA TRP A 242 20.91 8.28 9.23
C TRP A 242 21.94 8.78 8.24
N LEU A 243 21.95 8.19 7.06
CA LEU A 243 22.86 8.57 5.98
C LEU A 243 22.08 9.05 4.78
N GLU A 244 22.37 10.25 4.34
CA GLU A 244 21.89 10.77 3.06
C GLU A 244 23.01 10.61 2.03
N VAL A 245 22.68 9.95 0.92
CA VAL A 245 23.60 9.76 -0.19
C VAL A 245 23.18 10.69 -1.32
N ASP A 246 24.13 11.44 -1.85
CA ASP A 246 23.89 12.34 -2.96
C ASP A 246 23.33 11.60 -4.18
N SER A 247 22.43 12.25 -4.88
CA SER A 247 21.88 11.70 -6.13
C SER A 247 23.01 11.46 -7.15
N PRO A 248 23.03 10.31 -7.83
CA PRO A 248 23.95 10.09 -8.95
C PRO A 248 23.62 10.93 -10.18
N PHE A 249 22.48 11.65 -10.14
CA PHE A 249 21.97 12.48 -11.21
C PHE A 249 22.24 13.96 -10.92
N SER A 250 22.56 14.74 -11.97
CA SER A 250 22.75 16.17 -11.85
C SER A 250 21.45 16.95 -12.07
N ALA A 251 21.38 18.16 -11.49
CA ALA A 251 20.24 19.05 -11.65
C ALA A 251 19.95 19.44 -13.12
N GLU A 252 20.96 19.38 -13.99
CA GLU A 252 20.84 19.68 -15.43
C GLU A 252 20.10 18.60 -16.21
N GLN A 253 19.94 17.41 -15.64
CA GLN A 253 19.23 16.31 -16.29
C GLN A 253 17.71 16.43 -16.17
N LEU A 254 17.22 17.13 -15.14
CA LEU A 254 15.80 17.22 -14.85
C LEU A 254 15.35 18.66 -14.64
N GLU A 255 14.56 19.17 -15.57
CA GLU A 255 13.89 20.45 -15.41
C GLU A 255 12.58 20.25 -14.62
N VAL A 256 12.44 20.92 -13.47
CA VAL A 256 11.24 20.83 -12.64
C VAL A 256 10.51 22.16 -12.58
N HIS A 257 9.32 22.22 -13.18
CA HIS A 257 8.50 23.42 -13.25
C HIS A 257 7.34 23.36 -12.25
N ILE A 258 7.24 24.35 -11.35
CA ILE A 258 6.11 24.49 -10.42
C ILE A 258 5.04 25.40 -11.01
N GLN A 259 3.87 24.85 -11.28
CA GLN A 259 2.73 25.55 -11.87
C GLN A 259 1.88 26.23 -10.77
N ARG A 260 2.34 27.38 -10.29
CA ARG A 260 1.79 28.10 -9.11
C ARG A 260 0.37 28.64 -9.29
N ARG A 261 -0.11 28.79 -10.53
CA ARG A 261 -1.41 29.38 -10.85
C ARG A 261 -2.53 28.37 -11.00
N VAL A 262 -2.22 27.08 -10.85
CA VAL A 262 -3.20 26.00 -10.96
C VAL A 262 -3.41 25.38 -9.58
N SER A 263 -4.65 25.18 -9.19
CA SER A 263 -4.99 24.47 -7.96
C SER A 263 -5.80 23.22 -8.29
N THR A 264 -5.32 22.07 -7.80
CA THR A 264 -5.98 20.77 -8.00
C THR A 264 -6.84 20.35 -6.80
N ARG A 265 -7.13 21.28 -5.88
CA ARG A 265 -8.07 21.05 -4.77
C ARG A 265 -9.45 20.70 -5.31
N TYR A 266 -10.17 19.84 -4.61
CA TYR A 266 -11.46 19.30 -5.07
C TYR A 266 -12.42 20.41 -5.57
N ALA A 267 -12.58 21.49 -4.82
CA ALA A 267 -13.46 22.61 -5.20
C ALA A 267 -12.99 23.39 -6.44
N GLN A 268 -11.73 23.23 -6.85
CA GLN A 268 -11.14 23.98 -7.97
C GLN A 268 -10.80 23.09 -9.17
N ARG A 269 -11.10 21.79 -9.10
CA ARG A 269 -10.76 20.84 -10.17
C ARG A 269 -11.32 21.23 -11.52
N GLN A 270 -12.58 21.64 -11.58
CA GLN A 270 -13.20 22.04 -12.84
C GLN A 270 -12.49 23.24 -13.49
N ALA A 271 -12.13 24.24 -12.69
CA ALA A 271 -11.39 25.41 -13.17
C ALA A 271 -9.94 25.10 -13.57
N SER A 272 -9.37 24.00 -13.07
CA SER A 272 -8.00 23.59 -13.38
C SER A 272 -7.85 22.84 -14.70
N LEU A 273 -8.92 22.29 -15.28
CA LEU A 273 -8.86 21.40 -16.45
C LEU A 273 -8.25 22.08 -17.68
N ALA A 274 -8.75 23.24 -18.07
CA ALA A 274 -8.23 23.97 -19.23
C ALA A 274 -6.78 24.46 -19.05
N PRO A 275 -6.38 25.03 -17.89
CA PRO A 275 -4.98 25.33 -17.61
C PRO A 275 -4.06 24.09 -17.68
N ILE A 276 -4.47 22.94 -17.14
CA ILE A 276 -3.70 21.71 -17.21
C ILE A 276 -3.54 21.27 -18.67
N ALA A 277 -4.63 21.23 -19.43
CA ALA A 277 -4.57 20.89 -20.86
C ALA A 277 -3.61 21.80 -21.64
N ALA A 278 -3.62 23.11 -21.34
CA ALA A 278 -2.69 24.06 -21.96
C ALA A 278 -1.23 23.78 -21.61
N ILE A 279 -0.91 23.44 -20.35
CA ILE A 279 0.45 23.08 -19.92
C ILE A 279 0.93 21.81 -20.65
N LEU A 280 0.09 20.78 -20.74
CA LEU A 280 0.42 19.54 -21.43
C LEU A 280 0.67 19.79 -22.93
N GLY A 281 -0.25 20.49 -23.57
CA GLY A 281 -0.17 20.77 -25.00
C GLY A 281 1.01 21.67 -25.39
N GLU A 282 1.30 22.69 -24.59
CA GLU A 282 2.44 23.58 -24.81
C GLU A 282 3.77 22.84 -24.63
N GLN A 283 3.94 22.05 -23.59
CA GLN A 283 5.13 21.22 -23.39
C GLN A 283 5.32 20.22 -24.53
N PHE A 284 4.25 19.54 -24.95
CA PHE A 284 4.33 18.59 -26.06
C PHE A 284 4.68 19.27 -27.38
N ARG A 285 4.18 20.48 -27.65
CA ARG A 285 4.51 21.26 -28.84
C ARG A 285 5.98 21.71 -28.85
N GLN A 286 6.52 22.09 -27.68
CA GLN A 286 7.92 22.52 -27.54
C GLN A 286 8.89 21.35 -27.69
N ARG A 287 8.54 20.19 -27.12
CA ARG A 287 9.36 18.99 -27.15
C ARG A 287 8.46 17.75 -27.31
N PRO A 288 8.12 17.37 -28.56
CA PRO A 288 7.40 16.13 -28.81
C PRO A 288 8.14 14.90 -28.25
N GLY A 289 7.39 13.91 -27.74
CA GLY A 289 7.93 12.70 -27.16
C GLY A 289 6.95 12.01 -26.20
N ASN A 290 7.43 11.07 -25.42
CA ASN A 290 6.61 10.29 -24.50
C ASN A 290 6.51 10.94 -23.11
N TYR A 291 5.29 11.13 -22.65
CA TYR A 291 4.97 11.74 -21.36
C TYR A 291 3.99 10.90 -20.54
N LEU A 292 4.09 10.98 -19.20
CA LEU A 292 3.06 10.50 -18.27
C LEU A 292 2.39 11.69 -17.58
N ALA A 293 1.05 11.69 -17.55
CA ALA A 293 0.26 12.69 -16.84
C ALA A 293 -0.50 12.01 -15.69
N PHE A 294 -0.19 12.41 -14.45
CA PHE A 294 -0.73 11.81 -13.22
C PHE A 294 -1.80 12.69 -12.57
N PHE A 295 -2.92 12.06 -12.20
CA PHE A 295 -4.07 12.69 -11.57
C PHE A 295 -4.42 12.00 -10.25
N SER A 296 -5.22 12.66 -9.40
CA SER A 296 -5.59 12.14 -8.08
C SER A 296 -6.72 11.10 -8.10
N SER A 297 -7.47 10.96 -9.20
CA SER A 297 -8.57 10.02 -9.34
C SER A 297 -8.89 9.73 -10.81
N PHE A 298 -9.57 8.62 -11.09
CA PHE A 298 -10.01 8.29 -12.44
C PHE A 298 -11.00 9.30 -13.03
N ASP A 299 -11.91 9.82 -12.21
CA ASP A 299 -12.86 10.85 -12.63
C ASP A 299 -12.15 12.14 -13.08
N TYR A 300 -11.19 12.62 -12.28
CA TYR A 300 -10.41 13.81 -12.62
C TYR A 300 -9.52 13.59 -13.85
N LEU A 301 -8.92 12.41 -13.97
CA LEU A 301 -8.16 11.99 -15.15
C LEU A 301 -9.03 12.04 -16.42
N GLN A 302 -10.24 11.47 -16.35
CA GLN A 302 -11.12 11.41 -17.51
C GLN A 302 -11.57 12.81 -17.95
N GLN A 303 -11.97 13.67 -17.00
CA GLN A 303 -12.32 15.06 -17.30
C GLN A 303 -11.16 15.83 -17.96
N ALA A 304 -9.93 15.67 -17.43
CA ALA A 304 -8.75 16.31 -18.00
C ALA A 304 -8.42 15.78 -19.41
N LEU A 305 -8.54 14.47 -19.62
CA LEU A 305 -8.33 13.83 -20.92
C LEU A 305 -9.33 14.33 -21.98
N ASP A 306 -10.60 14.47 -21.61
CA ASP A 306 -11.64 14.93 -22.53
C ASP A 306 -11.39 16.38 -22.96
N VAL A 307 -11.05 17.26 -22.02
CA VAL A 307 -10.66 18.66 -22.32
C VAL A 307 -9.39 18.70 -23.17
N PHE A 308 -8.40 17.87 -22.86
CA PHE A 308 -7.15 17.80 -23.60
C PHE A 308 -7.37 17.36 -25.05
N ARG A 309 -8.15 16.29 -25.28
CA ARG A 309 -8.47 15.78 -26.63
C ARG A 309 -9.20 16.82 -27.48
N GLN A 310 -10.07 17.60 -26.88
CA GLN A 310 -10.77 18.67 -27.59
C GLN A 310 -9.82 19.81 -28.01
N ALA A 311 -8.92 20.20 -27.10
CA ALA A 311 -7.99 21.30 -27.34
C ALA A 311 -6.79 20.93 -28.23
N TYR A 312 -6.34 19.67 -28.14
CA TYR A 312 -5.14 19.16 -28.82
C TYR A 312 -5.40 17.82 -29.51
N PRO A 313 -6.33 17.74 -30.50
CA PRO A 313 -6.74 16.48 -31.13
C PRO A 313 -5.63 15.79 -31.91
N TRP A 314 -4.56 16.51 -32.21
CA TRP A 314 -3.40 15.99 -32.95
C TRP A 314 -2.36 15.30 -32.05
N VAL A 315 -2.48 15.39 -30.73
CA VAL A 315 -1.57 14.72 -29.79
C VAL A 315 -2.07 13.30 -29.49
N PRO A 316 -1.29 12.25 -29.78
CA PRO A 316 -1.64 10.91 -29.39
C PRO A 316 -1.76 10.79 -27.87
N CYS A 317 -2.87 10.26 -27.38
CA CYS A 317 -3.05 10.06 -25.94
C CYS A 317 -3.84 8.80 -25.63
N TRP A 318 -3.51 8.17 -24.49
CA TRP A 318 -4.15 6.98 -23.96
C TRP A 318 -4.28 7.08 -22.45
N SER A 319 -5.15 6.29 -21.85
CA SER A 319 -5.43 6.41 -20.42
C SER A 319 -5.51 5.09 -19.70
N GLN A 320 -5.16 5.11 -18.45
CA GLN A 320 -5.44 4.05 -17.50
C GLN A 320 -6.95 3.96 -17.25
N THR A 321 -7.48 2.73 -17.25
CA THR A 321 -8.87 2.45 -16.85
C THR A 321 -8.91 1.80 -15.47
N PRO A 322 -10.04 1.92 -14.72
CA PRO A 322 -10.22 1.17 -13.48
C PRO A 322 -10.14 -0.34 -13.72
N ARG A 323 -9.48 -1.07 -12.81
CA ARG A 323 -9.40 -2.55 -12.82
C ARG A 323 -8.71 -3.17 -14.05
N MET A 324 -7.78 -2.47 -14.68
CA MET A 324 -6.95 -3.05 -15.73
C MET A 324 -6.32 -4.37 -15.25
N ASP A 325 -6.44 -5.41 -16.07
CA ASP A 325 -5.70 -6.63 -15.88
C ASP A 325 -4.21 -6.47 -16.26
N GLU A 326 -3.43 -7.53 -16.14
CA GLU A 326 -1.99 -7.45 -16.42
C GLU A 326 -1.68 -7.28 -17.91
N ALA A 327 -2.50 -7.84 -18.80
CA ALA A 327 -2.36 -7.69 -20.24
C ALA A 327 -2.65 -6.25 -20.68
N GLU A 328 -3.71 -5.65 -20.14
CA GLU A 328 -4.08 -4.26 -20.39
C GLU A 328 -3.00 -3.28 -19.87
N ARG A 329 -2.42 -3.54 -18.67
CA ARG A 329 -1.30 -2.76 -18.13
C ARG A 329 -0.07 -2.85 -19.04
N ARG A 330 0.24 -4.03 -19.52
CA ARG A 330 1.33 -4.25 -20.48
C ARG A 330 1.07 -3.47 -21.77
N GLY A 331 -0.12 -3.56 -22.35
CA GLY A 331 -0.51 -2.81 -23.56
C GLY A 331 -0.45 -1.29 -23.36
N PHE A 332 -0.73 -0.78 -22.14
CA PHE A 332 -0.54 0.64 -21.83
C PHE A 332 0.95 1.03 -21.88
N LEU A 333 1.84 0.20 -21.34
CA LEU A 333 3.29 0.46 -21.28
C LEU A 333 3.99 0.26 -22.63
N GLU A 334 3.51 -0.66 -23.46
CA GLU A 334 4.07 -0.93 -24.79
C GLU A 334 3.93 0.25 -25.76
N ARG A 335 3.04 1.20 -25.47
CA ARG A 335 2.92 2.44 -26.25
C ARG A 335 4.10 3.40 -26.06
N PHE A 336 4.83 3.27 -24.95
CA PHE A 336 6.03 4.05 -24.69
C PHE A 336 7.25 3.43 -25.38
N VAL A 337 7.37 3.67 -26.68
CA VAL A 337 8.52 3.22 -27.49
C VAL A 337 9.58 4.32 -27.59
N ALA A 338 10.84 3.97 -27.74
CA ALA A 338 11.90 4.95 -27.94
C ALA A 338 11.64 5.75 -29.24
N GLY A 339 11.75 7.09 -29.15
CA GLY A 339 11.40 7.99 -30.25
C GLY A 339 9.89 8.08 -30.54
N GLY A 340 9.04 7.46 -29.71
CA GLY A 340 7.60 7.61 -29.81
C GLY A 340 7.12 8.95 -29.28
N GLU A 341 5.87 9.30 -29.63
CA GLU A 341 5.25 10.57 -29.26
C GLU A 341 3.85 10.33 -28.71
N GLY A 342 3.58 10.82 -27.48
CA GLY A 342 2.25 10.78 -26.91
C GLY A 342 2.22 10.96 -25.40
N ILE A 343 1.01 11.04 -24.85
CA ILE A 343 0.80 11.24 -23.43
C ILE A 343 -0.07 10.13 -22.87
N GLY A 344 0.50 9.35 -21.92
CA GLY A 344 -0.25 8.38 -21.12
C GLY A 344 -0.84 9.05 -19.87
N PHE A 345 -2.15 8.94 -19.68
CA PHE A 345 -2.85 9.48 -18.51
C PHE A 345 -3.05 8.38 -17.47
N ALA A 346 -2.61 8.61 -16.24
CA ALA A 346 -2.67 7.63 -15.15
C ALA A 346 -3.06 8.25 -13.81
N VAL A 347 -3.45 7.42 -12.85
CA VAL A 347 -3.72 7.84 -11.48
C VAL A 347 -2.46 7.71 -10.65
N LEU A 348 -2.10 8.76 -9.91
CA LEU A 348 -0.94 8.77 -9.02
C LEU A 348 -1.12 7.76 -7.87
N GLY A 349 -0.08 6.98 -7.57
CA GLY A 349 -0.15 5.91 -6.56
C GLY A 349 -0.87 4.64 -7.05
N GLY A 350 -1.24 4.58 -8.34
CA GLY A 350 -1.70 3.35 -9.00
C GLY A 350 -0.53 2.56 -9.61
N ALA A 351 -0.86 1.54 -10.40
CA ALA A 351 0.09 0.60 -11.01
C ALA A 351 1.19 1.26 -11.89
N PHE A 352 0.99 2.51 -12.31
CA PHE A 352 1.94 3.24 -13.14
C PHE A 352 2.74 4.31 -12.38
N GLY A 353 2.43 4.54 -11.11
CA GLY A 353 3.23 5.41 -10.22
C GLY A 353 4.47 4.73 -9.68
N GLU A 354 4.41 3.41 -9.53
CA GLU A 354 5.47 2.58 -8.96
C GLU A 354 5.72 1.36 -9.87
N GLY A 355 6.94 0.82 -9.86
CA GLY A 355 7.24 -0.46 -10.52
C GLY A 355 7.30 -0.46 -12.05
N ILE A 356 7.26 0.70 -12.74
CA ILE A 356 7.47 0.79 -14.18
C ILE A 356 8.90 1.23 -14.51
N ASP A 357 9.45 0.70 -15.59
CA ASP A 357 10.77 1.05 -16.09
C ASP A 357 10.68 1.46 -17.57
N LEU A 358 10.87 2.75 -17.83
CA LEU A 358 10.80 3.36 -19.14
C LEU A 358 12.06 4.20 -19.39
N PRO A 359 13.22 3.56 -19.61
CA PRO A 359 14.50 4.27 -19.70
C PRO A 359 14.62 5.11 -21.00
N GLY A 360 15.39 6.19 -20.92
CA GLY A 360 15.76 7.02 -22.07
C GLY A 360 14.53 7.69 -22.72
N GLU A 361 14.48 7.67 -24.04
CA GLU A 361 13.41 8.29 -24.83
C GLU A 361 12.03 7.62 -24.69
N ARG A 362 11.95 6.50 -23.98
CA ARG A 362 10.65 5.90 -23.66
C ARG A 362 9.83 6.75 -22.68
N LEU A 363 10.47 7.63 -21.89
CA LEU A 363 9.78 8.60 -21.04
C LEU A 363 10.65 9.83 -20.84
N ILE A 364 10.30 10.93 -21.51
CA ILE A 364 11.07 12.19 -21.44
C ILE A 364 10.45 13.23 -20.51
N GLY A 365 9.28 12.96 -19.93
CA GLY A 365 8.71 13.88 -18.95
C GLY A 365 7.47 13.37 -18.26
N ALA A 366 7.11 14.07 -17.19
CA ALA A 366 5.92 13.81 -16.41
C ALA A 366 5.17 15.08 -16.01
N PHE A 367 3.85 14.98 -15.99
CA PHE A 367 2.93 16.00 -15.46
C PHE A 367 2.26 15.44 -14.22
N ILE A 368 2.37 16.12 -13.08
CA ILE A 368 1.80 15.65 -11.81
C ILE A 368 0.76 16.65 -11.35
N ALA A 369 -0.49 16.44 -11.76
CA ALA A 369 -1.63 17.32 -11.49
C ALA A 369 -2.30 16.95 -10.15
N THR A 370 -1.52 16.85 -9.10
CA THR A 370 -1.98 16.57 -7.73
C THR A 370 -0.81 16.67 -6.75
N LEU A 371 -1.11 16.99 -5.49
CA LEU A 371 -0.14 16.87 -4.38
C LEU A 371 -0.03 15.40 -3.86
N GLY A 372 -0.74 14.47 -4.45
CA GLY A 372 -0.69 13.04 -4.08
C GLY A 372 -1.38 12.69 -2.78
N LEU A 373 -2.05 13.63 -2.12
CA LEU A 373 -2.65 13.41 -0.80
C LEU A 373 -3.61 12.23 -0.80
N PRO A 374 -3.55 11.34 0.23
CA PRO A 374 -4.59 10.36 0.46
C PRO A 374 -5.98 10.98 0.50
N GLN A 375 -6.99 10.18 0.17
CA GLN A 375 -8.38 10.66 0.18
C GLN A 375 -8.80 11.04 1.60
N VAL A 376 -9.48 12.18 1.74
CA VAL A 376 -10.14 12.55 3.00
C VAL A 376 -11.36 11.66 3.17
N ASN A 377 -11.33 10.80 4.18
CA ASN A 377 -12.41 9.91 4.57
C ASN A 377 -12.40 9.70 6.10
N PRO A 378 -13.46 9.14 6.68
CA PRO A 378 -13.54 8.96 8.13
C PRO A 378 -12.35 8.18 8.73
N VAL A 379 -11.85 7.15 8.04
CA VAL A 379 -10.69 6.34 8.51
C VAL A 379 -9.43 7.20 8.57
N ASN A 380 -9.11 7.92 7.50
CA ASN A 380 -7.92 8.77 7.45
C ASN A 380 -8.00 9.92 8.46
N GLU A 381 -9.21 10.43 8.76
CA GLU A 381 -9.39 11.43 9.81
C GLU A 381 -9.14 10.85 11.22
N GLN A 382 -9.52 9.60 11.49
CA GLN A 382 -9.15 8.93 12.74
C GLN A 382 -7.63 8.70 12.83
N ILE A 383 -7.00 8.31 11.74
CA ILE A 383 -5.53 8.19 11.66
C ILE A 383 -4.89 9.55 11.95
N ARG A 384 -5.38 10.63 11.32
CA ARG A 384 -4.87 11.99 11.54
C ARG A 384 -4.97 12.42 13.01
N LEU A 385 -6.10 12.17 13.64
CA LEU A 385 -6.29 12.46 15.07
C LEU A 385 -5.31 11.65 15.95
N ARG A 386 -5.08 10.38 15.60
CA ARG A 386 -4.13 9.53 16.30
C ARG A 386 -2.68 10.03 16.12
N MET A 387 -2.27 10.38 14.90
CA MET A 387 -0.95 10.94 14.61
C MET A 387 -0.76 12.29 15.33
N GLN A 388 -1.80 13.14 15.38
CA GLN A 388 -1.76 14.40 16.12
C GLN A 388 -1.52 14.16 17.62
N ARG A 389 -2.16 13.16 18.21
CA ARG A 389 -2.00 12.83 19.62
C ARG A 389 -0.61 12.25 19.93
N LEU A 390 -0.11 11.36 19.08
CA LEU A 390 1.14 10.65 19.32
C LEU A 390 2.39 11.45 18.97
N PHE A 391 2.35 12.20 17.86
CA PHE A 391 3.53 12.84 17.26
C PHE A 391 3.39 14.37 17.10
N GLY A 392 2.26 14.95 17.44
CA GLY A 392 2.03 16.39 17.37
C GLY A 392 1.78 16.94 15.96
N ASP A 393 1.84 16.13 14.92
CA ASP A 393 1.65 16.55 13.51
C ASP A 393 0.78 15.56 12.72
N GLY A 394 -0.52 15.63 12.96
CA GLY A 394 -1.47 14.71 12.34
C GLY A 394 -1.61 14.86 10.84
N TYR A 395 -1.60 16.09 10.33
CA TYR A 395 -1.81 16.34 8.91
C TYR A 395 -0.63 15.86 8.05
N ASP A 396 0.58 16.16 8.46
CA ASP A 396 1.77 15.80 7.70
C ASP A 396 1.97 14.28 7.66
N TYR A 397 1.79 13.61 8.80
CA TYR A 397 1.95 12.15 8.91
C TYR A 397 0.88 11.37 8.14
N THR A 398 -0.33 11.92 8.03
CA THR A 398 -1.44 11.20 7.37
C THR A 398 -1.55 11.54 5.89
N TYR A 399 -1.29 12.80 5.54
CA TYR A 399 -1.57 13.30 4.19
C TYR A 399 -0.34 13.77 3.44
N LEU A 400 0.45 14.69 4.03
CA LEU A 400 1.50 15.39 3.28
C LEU A 400 2.67 14.47 2.93
N TYR A 401 3.26 13.79 3.91
CA TYR A 401 4.42 12.94 3.68
C TYR A 401 4.10 11.75 2.75
N PRO A 402 3.02 10.97 2.96
CA PRO A 402 2.65 9.91 2.02
C PRO A 402 2.30 10.42 0.63
N GLY A 403 1.72 11.63 0.55
CA GLY A 403 1.38 12.25 -0.73
C GLY A 403 2.61 12.65 -1.54
N LEU A 404 3.52 13.39 -0.91
CA LEU A 404 4.76 13.85 -1.57
C LEU A 404 5.68 12.70 -1.95
N GLN A 405 5.73 11.63 -1.15
CA GLN A 405 6.47 10.43 -1.51
C GLN A 405 6.04 9.89 -2.87
N LYS A 406 4.73 9.77 -3.13
CA LYS A 406 4.20 9.31 -4.42
C LYS A 406 4.56 10.26 -5.56
N VAL A 407 4.54 11.58 -5.30
CA VAL A 407 4.95 12.60 -6.27
C VAL A 407 6.42 12.44 -6.65
N VAL A 408 7.30 12.31 -5.66
CA VAL A 408 8.75 12.13 -5.89
C VAL A 408 9.04 10.83 -6.63
N GLN A 409 8.37 9.74 -6.29
CA GLN A 409 8.49 8.46 -7.00
C GLN A 409 8.04 8.56 -8.45
N ALA A 410 6.90 9.19 -8.73
CA ALA A 410 6.41 9.37 -10.10
C ALA A 410 7.33 10.26 -10.93
N ALA A 411 7.85 11.35 -10.36
CA ALA A 411 8.83 12.22 -11.01
C ALA A 411 10.17 11.49 -11.26
N GLY A 412 10.60 10.64 -10.31
CA GLY A 412 11.83 9.85 -10.43
C GLY A 412 11.81 8.81 -11.55
N ARG A 413 10.67 8.60 -12.21
CA ARG A 413 10.59 7.73 -13.40
C ARG A 413 11.22 8.34 -14.66
N VAL A 414 11.35 9.66 -14.68
CA VAL A 414 11.84 10.41 -15.86
C VAL A 414 13.35 10.27 -16.06
N ILE A 415 14.12 10.17 -14.97
CA ILE A 415 15.57 10.00 -15.01
C ILE A 415 15.96 8.64 -14.44
N ARG A 416 16.56 7.78 -15.27
CA ARG A 416 16.97 6.41 -14.95
C ARG A 416 18.47 6.17 -15.16
N SER A 417 19.07 6.94 -16.04
CA SER A 417 20.48 6.83 -16.37
C SER A 417 21.17 8.20 -16.37
N ARG A 418 22.49 8.19 -16.40
CA ARG A 418 23.29 9.43 -16.47
C ARG A 418 23.13 10.18 -17.80
N SER A 419 22.64 9.52 -18.83
CA SER A 419 22.39 10.12 -20.16
C SER A 419 21.00 10.70 -20.29
N ASP A 420 20.04 10.34 -19.43
CA ASP A 420 18.67 10.80 -19.54
C ASP A 420 18.55 12.32 -19.33
N ARG A 421 17.62 12.92 -20.03
CA ARG A 421 17.23 14.32 -19.90
C ARG A 421 15.73 14.42 -19.95
N GLY A 422 15.13 15.09 -18.97
CA GLY A 422 13.68 15.14 -18.89
C GLY A 422 13.12 16.40 -18.25
N VAL A 423 11.80 16.48 -18.26
CA VAL A 423 11.04 17.59 -17.65
C VAL A 423 9.92 17.07 -16.77
N VAL A 424 9.71 17.71 -15.64
CA VAL A 424 8.59 17.43 -14.73
C VAL A 424 7.82 18.72 -14.47
N HIS A 425 6.50 18.67 -14.66
CA HIS A 425 5.60 19.75 -14.26
C HIS A 425 4.84 19.31 -13.01
N LEU A 426 5.11 20.02 -11.89
CA LEU A 426 4.37 19.90 -10.64
C LEU A 426 3.20 20.87 -10.68
N ILE A 427 2.00 20.36 -10.95
CA ILE A 427 0.83 21.18 -11.27
C ILE A 427 -0.09 21.27 -10.04
N ASP A 428 0.26 22.15 -9.11
CA ASP A 428 -0.56 22.58 -7.98
C ASP A 428 0.12 23.76 -7.28
N ASP A 429 -0.66 24.75 -6.85
CA ASP A 429 -0.18 25.94 -6.14
C ASP A 429 0.55 25.60 -4.81
N ARG A 430 0.20 24.49 -4.18
CA ARG A 430 0.81 24.04 -2.93
C ARG A 430 2.27 23.63 -3.06
N PHE A 431 2.74 23.25 -4.24
CA PHE A 431 4.17 22.97 -4.46
C PHE A 431 5.05 24.20 -4.28
N ALA A 432 4.49 25.41 -4.38
CA ALA A 432 5.20 26.67 -4.13
C ALA A 432 5.37 26.98 -2.63
N GLN A 433 4.66 26.30 -1.73
CA GLN A 433 4.76 26.52 -0.29
C GLN A 433 6.13 26.09 0.24
N ALA A 434 6.74 26.92 1.10
CA ALA A 434 8.09 26.67 1.63
C ALA A 434 8.23 25.31 2.33
N LYS A 435 7.20 24.88 3.05
CA LYS A 435 7.15 23.55 3.72
C LYS A 435 7.22 22.43 2.71
N VAL A 436 6.43 22.49 1.64
CA VAL A 436 6.39 21.45 0.59
C VAL A 436 7.71 21.41 -0.19
N ARG A 437 8.23 22.59 -0.56
CA ARG A 437 9.50 22.68 -1.30
C ARG A 437 10.68 22.06 -0.55
N ARG A 438 10.74 22.15 0.78
CA ARG A 438 11.79 21.54 1.59
C ARG A 438 11.74 20.01 1.61
N LEU A 439 10.60 19.42 1.27
CA LEU A 439 10.40 17.96 1.22
C LEU A 439 10.66 17.36 -0.17
N LEU A 440 10.90 18.21 -1.18
CA LEU A 440 11.30 17.76 -2.51
C LEU A 440 12.80 17.48 -2.54
N PRO A 441 13.28 16.58 -3.42
CA PRO A 441 14.70 16.24 -3.53
C PRO A 441 15.58 17.46 -3.74
N GLY A 442 16.65 17.59 -2.94
CA GLY A 442 17.53 18.77 -2.96
C GLY A 442 18.29 18.98 -4.28
N TRP A 443 18.47 17.90 -5.07
CA TRP A 443 19.12 17.97 -6.37
C TRP A 443 18.21 18.52 -7.49
N TRP A 444 16.90 18.66 -7.26
CA TRP A 444 15.99 19.23 -8.23
C TRP A 444 16.16 20.74 -8.36
N GLN A 445 16.36 21.21 -9.57
CA GLN A 445 16.33 22.64 -9.88
C GLN A 445 14.90 23.09 -10.11
N LEU A 446 14.26 23.63 -9.07
CA LEU A 446 12.87 24.09 -9.10
C LEU A 446 12.76 25.46 -9.79
N ARG A 447 11.99 25.54 -10.88
CA ARG A 447 11.70 26.75 -11.66
C ARG A 447 10.26 27.23 -11.47
#